data_05c6719fe5f9d5ca326e0c93c7f852c9
#
_entry.id   05c6719fe5f9d5ca326e0c93c7f852c9
#
_cell.length_a   1.000
_cell.length_b   1.000
_cell.length_c   1.000
_cell.angle_alpha   90.00
_cell.angle_beta   90.00
_cell.angle_gamma   90.00
#
_symmetry.space_group_name_H-M   'P 1'
#
loop_
_entity.id
_entity.type
_entity.pdbx_description
1 polymer ?
#
loop_
_entity_poly.entity_id
_entity_poly.type
_entity_poly.pdbx_seq_one_letter_code
_entity_poly.pdbx_strand_id
1 'polypeptide(L)'
;MINDFKISYLPGYIDNLDTLTNRTINMNGITYNNNILYNNKPLISVYQSKETYDYLKNKDKNKRPFILSRSNSFGIGKYAFHWLGDNFSLNKYIEYSISGIFNYNIFGIPFTGADICGFSGNSTGKLCARWYNIGAFYPFCRNHNSKKAINQYPWSFDEESENIIKKDIIYRYSLLRYFYSQLFLISLNEKGSFFKPVMFEFPNDIYSYEDIESKIMIGEAILICAFFDNEENDKDFIFPNSNFNLYPSGQNIVNYSLEIMLI
;
A
#
# COMPACT_ATOMS: atom_id res chain seq x y z
N MET A 1 -3.94 -25.88 -33.98
CA MET A 1 -4.68 -25.39 -32.82
C MET A 1 -3.70 -25.42 -31.65
N ILE A 2 -3.26 -24.28 -31.20
CA ILE A 2 -2.43 -24.17 -30.00
C ILE A 2 -3.40 -24.39 -28.84
N ASN A 3 -3.19 -25.48 -28.07
CA ASN A 3 -3.99 -25.75 -26.89
C ASN A 3 -3.95 -24.52 -25.97
N ASP A 4 -5.11 -24.11 -25.48
CA ASP A 4 -5.22 -23.05 -24.50
C ASP A 4 -4.24 -23.30 -23.36
N PHE A 5 -3.35 -22.35 -23.09
CA PHE A 5 -2.47 -22.42 -21.93
C PHE A 5 -3.33 -22.41 -20.67
N LYS A 6 -3.60 -23.56 -20.13
CA LYS A 6 -4.21 -23.72 -18.80
C LYS A 6 -3.12 -23.47 -17.75
N ILE A 7 -2.90 -22.22 -17.40
CA ILE A 7 -2.16 -21.91 -16.18
C ILE A 7 -3.13 -22.13 -15.02
N SER A 8 -3.04 -23.30 -14.40
CA SER A 8 -3.94 -23.73 -13.32
C SER A 8 -3.67 -23.06 -11.98
N TYR A 9 -2.64 -22.23 -11.87
CA TYR A 9 -2.21 -21.66 -10.59
C TYR A 9 -1.57 -20.29 -10.76
N LEU A 10 -2.15 -19.26 -10.12
CA LEU A 10 -1.47 -17.98 -9.89
C LEU A 10 -1.20 -17.85 -8.39
N PRO A 11 0.09 -17.83 -7.96
CA PRO A 11 0.43 -17.64 -6.55
C PRO A 11 -0.20 -16.35 -6.00
N GLY A 12 -0.84 -16.43 -4.85
CA GLY A 12 -1.44 -15.28 -4.18
C GLY A 12 -2.85 -14.89 -4.63
N TYR A 13 -3.48 -15.61 -5.57
CA TYR A 13 -4.88 -15.42 -5.91
C TYR A 13 -5.77 -16.41 -5.16
N ILE A 14 -6.87 -15.92 -4.59
CA ILE A 14 -7.69 -16.67 -3.64
C ILE A 14 -8.67 -17.62 -4.33
N ASP A 15 -9.14 -17.26 -5.52
CA ASP A 15 -10.03 -18.08 -6.34
C ASP A 15 -9.21 -18.88 -7.37
N ASN A 16 -8.58 -19.92 -6.90
CA ASN A 16 -7.70 -20.80 -7.70
C ASN A 16 -8.44 -21.65 -8.77
N LEU A 17 -9.72 -21.46 -8.95
CA LEU A 17 -10.52 -22.28 -9.87
C LEU A 17 -10.57 -21.70 -11.29
N ASP A 18 -10.17 -20.45 -11.49
CA ASP A 18 -10.23 -19.80 -12.77
C ASP A 18 -8.85 -19.73 -13.43
N THR A 19 -8.75 -20.25 -14.63
CA THR A 19 -7.57 -20.05 -15.49
C THR A 19 -7.56 -18.61 -16.03
N LEU A 20 -6.41 -18.13 -16.50
CA LEU A 20 -6.26 -16.80 -17.13
C LEU A 20 -7.20 -16.58 -18.32
N THR A 21 -7.78 -17.65 -18.87
CA THR A 21 -8.64 -17.61 -20.05
C THR A 21 -10.13 -17.56 -19.72
N ASN A 22 -10.55 -17.96 -18.51
CA ASN A 22 -11.98 -18.18 -18.21
C ASN A 22 -12.81 -16.90 -18.15
N ARG A 23 -12.23 -15.77 -17.74
CA ARG A 23 -12.96 -14.50 -17.53
C ARG A 23 -12.32 -13.32 -18.23
N THR A 24 -11.46 -13.57 -19.20
CA THR A 24 -10.75 -12.51 -19.91
C THR A 24 -10.74 -12.81 -21.41
N ILE A 25 -10.25 -11.86 -22.21
CA ILE A 25 -10.02 -12.08 -23.63
C ILE A 25 -9.05 -13.26 -23.81
N ASN A 26 -9.36 -14.13 -24.78
CA ASN A 26 -8.54 -15.31 -25.07
C ASN A 26 -7.07 -14.93 -25.28
N MET A 27 -6.18 -15.66 -24.63
CA MET A 27 -4.72 -15.40 -24.69
C MET A 27 -4.13 -15.58 -26.09
N ASN A 28 -4.77 -16.39 -26.94
CA ASN A 28 -4.37 -16.56 -28.36
C ASN A 28 -4.93 -15.45 -29.26
N GLY A 29 -5.70 -14.51 -28.72
CA GLY A 29 -6.21 -13.36 -29.47
C GLY A 29 -5.05 -12.56 -30.07
N ILE A 30 -5.23 -12.08 -31.31
CA ILE A 30 -4.25 -11.26 -32.00
C ILE A 30 -4.60 -9.78 -31.75
N THR A 31 -3.63 -9.02 -31.26
CA THR A 31 -3.76 -7.58 -31.05
C THR A 31 -3.49 -6.81 -32.34
N TYR A 32 -3.80 -5.50 -32.36
CA TYR A 32 -3.67 -4.63 -33.51
C TYR A 32 -2.30 -4.74 -34.22
N ASN A 33 -1.22 -4.96 -33.46
CA ASN A 33 0.16 -5.07 -34.00
C ASN A 33 0.54 -6.52 -34.35
N ASN A 34 -0.40 -7.41 -34.62
CA ASN A 34 -0.19 -8.84 -34.89
C ASN A 34 0.54 -9.61 -33.77
N ASN A 35 0.55 -9.08 -32.54
CA ASN A 35 1.09 -9.77 -31.38
C ASN A 35 0.01 -10.63 -30.70
N ILE A 36 0.42 -11.77 -30.18
CA ILE A 36 -0.45 -12.63 -29.38
C ILE A 36 -0.76 -11.92 -28.06
N LEU A 37 -2.03 -11.91 -27.66
CA LEU A 37 -2.47 -11.26 -26.41
C LEU A 37 -1.72 -11.74 -25.17
N TYR A 38 -1.33 -13.02 -25.14
CA TYR A 38 -0.51 -13.56 -24.05
C TYR A 38 0.73 -12.71 -23.75
N ASN A 39 1.42 -12.25 -24.77
CA ASN A 39 2.62 -11.40 -24.63
C ASN A 39 2.29 -9.95 -24.24
N ASN A 40 1.11 -9.46 -24.62
CA ASN A 40 0.72 -8.07 -24.43
C ASN A 40 -0.23 -7.85 -23.23
N LYS A 41 -0.75 -8.92 -22.65
CA LYS A 41 -1.76 -8.81 -21.58
C LYS A 41 -1.31 -7.95 -20.39
N PRO A 42 -0.07 -8.05 -19.88
CA PRO A 42 0.39 -7.19 -18.80
C PRO A 42 0.42 -5.70 -19.19
N LEU A 43 0.54 -5.39 -20.48
CA LEU A 43 0.62 -4.01 -20.96
C LEU A 43 -0.75 -3.35 -21.19
N ILE A 44 -1.85 -4.11 -21.18
CA ILE A 44 -3.20 -3.57 -21.40
C ILE A 44 -3.51 -2.46 -20.39
N SER A 45 -3.23 -2.72 -19.11
CA SER A 45 -3.47 -1.73 -18.04
C SER A 45 -2.61 -0.48 -18.20
N VAL A 46 -1.38 -0.63 -18.70
CA VAL A 46 -0.47 0.49 -18.96
C VAL A 46 -1.04 1.37 -20.07
N TYR A 47 -1.40 0.77 -21.21
CA TYR A 47 -1.99 1.51 -22.34
C TYR A 47 -3.31 2.16 -21.95
N GLN A 48 -4.20 1.44 -21.26
CA GLN A 48 -5.47 1.97 -20.80
C GLN A 48 -5.28 3.16 -19.84
N SER A 49 -4.35 3.04 -18.91
CA SER A 49 -4.02 4.11 -17.97
C SER A 49 -3.40 5.31 -18.69
N LYS A 50 -2.51 5.07 -19.66
CA LYS A 50 -1.89 6.12 -20.47
C LYS A 50 -2.93 6.92 -21.23
N GLU A 51 -3.79 6.27 -21.99
CA GLU A 51 -4.83 6.94 -22.81
C GLU A 51 -5.81 7.70 -21.92
N THR A 52 -6.17 7.15 -20.75
CA THR A 52 -7.01 7.83 -19.77
C THR A 52 -6.30 9.07 -19.20
N TYR A 53 -5.02 8.94 -18.87
CA TYR A 53 -4.20 10.05 -18.39
C TYR A 53 -4.11 11.19 -19.41
N ASP A 54 -3.77 10.85 -20.66
CA ASP A 54 -3.63 11.83 -21.73
C ASP A 54 -4.95 12.55 -22.02
N TYR A 55 -6.08 11.82 -22.02
CA TYR A 55 -7.40 12.42 -22.14
C TYR A 55 -7.71 13.40 -21.00
N LEU A 56 -7.53 12.98 -19.75
CA LEU A 56 -7.83 13.82 -18.58
C LEU A 56 -6.94 15.06 -18.55
N LYS A 57 -5.66 14.93 -18.88
CA LYS A 57 -4.71 16.04 -18.94
C LYS A 57 -5.07 17.07 -20.02
N ASN A 58 -5.54 16.58 -21.19
CA ASN A 58 -5.98 17.45 -22.27
C ASN A 58 -7.32 18.12 -22.02
N LYS A 59 -8.21 17.42 -21.30
CA LYS A 59 -9.55 17.96 -20.92
C LYS A 59 -9.46 19.17 -20.01
N ASP A 60 -8.53 19.16 -19.06
CA ASP A 60 -8.31 20.27 -18.14
C ASP A 60 -6.84 20.40 -17.78
N LYS A 61 -6.16 21.32 -18.43
CA LYS A 61 -4.72 21.55 -18.24
C LYS A 61 -4.34 22.05 -16.84
N ASN A 62 -5.30 22.56 -16.10
CA ASN A 62 -5.08 23.07 -14.73
C ASN A 62 -5.25 22.00 -13.66
N LYS A 63 -5.75 20.81 -14.03
CA LYS A 63 -5.93 19.69 -13.11
C LYS A 63 -4.93 18.57 -13.36
N ARG A 64 -4.50 17.96 -12.29
CA ARG A 64 -3.68 16.74 -12.35
C ARG A 64 -4.59 15.54 -12.46
N PRO A 65 -4.39 14.64 -13.45
CA PRO A 65 -5.12 13.38 -13.52
C PRO A 65 -4.90 12.54 -12.25
N PHE A 66 -5.96 11.94 -11.74
CA PHE A 66 -5.90 10.94 -10.69
C PHE A 66 -6.50 9.64 -11.23
N ILE A 67 -5.67 8.61 -11.37
CA ILE A 67 -6.06 7.31 -11.87
C ILE A 67 -5.58 6.26 -10.89
N LEU A 68 -6.47 5.36 -10.49
CA LEU A 68 -6.17 4.23 -9.65
C LEU A 68 -6.41 2.95 -10.44
N SER A 69 -5.41 2.11 -10.58
CA SER A 69 -5.49 0.86 -11.32
C SER A 69 -5.07 -0.32 -10.44
N ARG A 70 -5.88 -1.39 -10.42
CA ARG A 70 -5.50 -2.65 -9.79
C ARG A 70 -4.52 -3.44 -10.65
N SER A 71 -4.86 -3.60 -11.94
CA SER A 71 -3.96 -4.24 -12.89
C SER A 71 -2.81 -3.29 -13.23
N ASN A 72 -1.61 -3.81 -13.27
CA ASN A 72 -0.42 -3.02 -13.51
C ASN A 72 0.66 -3.82 -14.22
N SER A 73 1.66 -3.10 -14.73
CA SER A 73 2.89 -3.62 -15.29
C SER A 73 3.95 -2.52 -15.28
N PHE A 74 5.14 -2.82 -15.74
CA PHE A 74 6.26 -1.88 -15.78
C PHE A 74 5.89 -0.55 -16.46
N GLY A 75 6.24 0.56 -15.80
CA GLY A 75 6.02 1.91 -16.32
C GLY A 75 4.65 2.50 -16.06
N ILE A 76 3.69 1.75 -15.47
CA ILE A 76 2.35 2.28 -15.16
C ILE A 76 2.40 3.42 -14.16
N GLY A 77 3.36 3.43 -13.24
CA GLY A 77 3.52 4.46 -12.20
C GLY A 77 3.61 5.88 -12.76
N LYS A 78 3.96 6.04 -14.04
CA LYS A 78 3.91 7.32 -14.74
C LYS A 78 2.49 7.85 -14.96
N TYR A 79 1.48 6.99 -14.98
CA TYR A 79 0.11 7.31 -15.38
C TYR A 79 -0.92 7.03 -14.30
N ALA A 80 -0.69 6.02 -13.45
CA ALA A 80 -1.67 5.57 -12.48
C ALA A 80 -1.02 5.17 -11.15
N PHE A 81 -1.80 5.30 -10.10
CA PHE A 81 -1.57 4.79 -8.77
C PHE A 81 -2.12 3.37 -8.61
N HIS A 82 -1.83 2.74 -7.48
CA HIS A 82 -2.18 1.33 -7.26
C HIS A 82 -2.76 1.09 -5.87
N TRP A 83 -3.56 0.02 -5.74
CA TRP A 83 -3.88 -0.61 -4.44
C TRP A 83 -3.74 -2.13 -4.57
N LEU A 84 -3.48 -2.79 -3.45
CA LEU A 84 -3.13 -4.21 -3.42
C LEU A 84 -4.30 -5.18 -3.73
N GLY A 85 -5.47 -4.66 -4.07
CA GLY A 85 -6.66 -5.46 -4.39
C GLY A 85 -7.39 -5.98 -3.16
N ASP A 86 -8.14 -7.07 -3.34
CA ASP A 86 -9.02 -7.64 -2.34
C ASP A 86 -8.21 -8.40 -1.27
N ASN A 87 -7.99 -7.76 -0.15
CA ASN A 87 -7.37 -8.34 1.04
C ASN A 87 -8.43 -8.86 2.02
N PHE A 88 -8.01 -9.58 3.06
CA PHE A 88 -8.93 -10.11 4.07
C PHE A 88 -8.84 -9.35 5.39
N SER A 89 -9.96 -9.32 6.11
CA SER A 89 -10.07 -8.79 7.49
C SER A 89 -9.38 -9.74 8.49
N LEU A 90 -8.04 -9.85 8.41
CA LEU A 90 -7.19 -10.69 9.24
C LEU A 90 -5.87 -9.96 9.55
N ASN A 91 -5.34 -10.10 10.76
CA ASN A 91 -4.11 -9.42 11.20
C ASN A 91 -2.92 -9.59 10.23
N LYS A 92 -2.68 -10.81 9.72
CA LYS A 92 -1.58 -11.08 8.78
C LYS A 92 -1.64 -10.26 7.49
N TYR A 93 -2.82 -9.74 7.11
CA TYR A 93 -2.93 -8.90 5.92
C TYR A 93 -2.46 -7.46 6.16
N ILE A 94 -2.33 -7.03 7.41
CA ILE A 94 -1.64 -5.78 7.75
C ILE A 94 -0.16 -5.92 7.37
N GLU A 95 0.49 -7.00 7.81
CA GLU A 95 1.90 -7.30 7.50
C GLU A 95 2.12 -7.46 5.98
N TYR A 96 1.27 -8.26 5.30
CA TYR A 96 1.33 -8.42 3.85
C TYR A 96 1.16 -7.09 3.09
N SER A 97 0.38 -6.15 3.64
CA SER A 97 0.21 -4.84 3.01
C SER A 97 1.50 -4.02 3.05
N ILE A 98 2.30 -4.12 4.10
CA ILE A 98 3.58 -3.43 4.24
C ILE A 98 4.55 -3.94 3.18
N SER A 99 4.78 -5.25 3.14
CA SER A 99 5.65 -5.88 2.13
C SER A 99 5.16 -5.57 0.71
N GLY A 100 3.85 -5.59 0.48
CA GLY A 100 3.25 -5.23 -0.80
C GLY A 100 3.54 -3.78 -1.19
N ILE A 101 3.34 -2.82 -0.29
CA ILE A 101 3.60 -1.40 -0.55
C ILE A 101 5.10 -1.14 -0.78
N PHE A 102 5.99 -1.80 -0.03
CA PHE A 102 7.44 -1.74 -0.26
C PHE A 102 7.78 -2.14 -1.70
N ASN A 103 7.27 -3.28 -2.15
CA ASN A 103 7.51 -3.77 -3.50
C ASN A 103 7.00 -2.80 -4.57
N TYR A 104 5.81 -2.23 -4.40
CA TYR A 104 5.29 -1.26 -5.37
C TYR A 104 6.07 0.05 -5.40
N ASN A 105 6.62 0.49 -4.27
CA ASN A 105 7.55 1.61 -4.26
C ASN A 105 8.82 1.30 -5.07
N ILE A 106 9.40 0.08 -4.92
CA ILE A 106 10.54 -0.37 -5.72
C ILE A 106 10.18 -0.43 -7.21
N PHE A 107 8.95 -0.81 -7.55
CA PHE A 107 8.48 -0.87 -8.94
C PHE A 107 8.16 0.51 -9.55
N GLY A 108 8.40 1.61 -8.82
CA GLY A 108 8.16 2.97 -9.29
C GLY A 108 6.68 3.41 -9.18
N ILE A 109 5.93 2.85 -8.24
CA ILE A 109 4.56 3.24 -7.93
C ILE A 109 4.47 3.66 -6.45
N PRO A 110 5.02 4.82 -6.08
CA PRO A 110 5.12 5.24 -4.68
C PRO A 110 3.77 5.55 -4.04
N PHE A 111 2.74 5.89 -4.84
CA PHE A 111 1.39 6.14 -4.34
C PHE A 111 0.57 4.85 -4.37
N THR A 112 0.84 3.98 -3.41
CA THR A 112 0.20 2.66 -3.26
C THR A 112 -0.40 2.52 -1.87
N GLY A 113 -1.42 1.68 -1.72
CA GLY A 113 -2.04 1.36 -0.44
C GLY A 113 -2.81 0.05 -0.47
N ALA A 114 -3.41 -0.30 0.65
CA ALA A 114 -4.27 -1.46 0.82
C ALA A 114 -5.63 -1.04 1.36
N ASP A 115 -6.64 -1.89 1.19
CA ASP A 115 -7.97 -1.65 1.78
C ASP A 115 -7.89 -1.81 3.31
N ILE A 116 -7.99 -0.69 4.01
CA ILE A 116 -7.92 -0.63 5.48
C ILE A 116 -9.12 -1.36 6.07
N CYS A 117 -8.91 -2.11 7.12
CA CYS A 117 -9.82 -3.04 7.80
C CYS A 117 -10.07 -4.35 7.05
N GLY A 118 -9.60 -4.48 5.81
CA GLY A 118 -9.80 -5.64 4.95
C GLY A 118 -11.05 -5.56 4.09
N PHE A 119 -10.93 -5.99 2.82
CA PHE A 119 -12.01 -6.00 1.85
C PHE A 119 -12.95 -7.18 2.05
N SER A 120 -12.41 -8.38 2.23
CA SER A 120 -13.16 -9.62 2.37
C SER A 120 -13.24 -10.07 3.81
N GLY A 121 -14.43 -10.52 4.22
CA GLY A 121 -14.71 -10.90 5.60
C GLY A 121 -15.22 -9.73 6.43
N ASN A 122 -15.49 -10.00 7.71
CA ASN A 122 -15.99 -9.02 8.66
C ASN A 122 -14.86 -8.59 9.59
N SER A 123 -14.56 -7.31 9.61
CA SER A 123 -13.59 -6.74 10.54
C SER A 123 -14.18 -6.57 11.93
N THR A 124 -13.31 -6.56 12.94
CA THR A 124 -13.66 -6.14 14.31
C THR A 124 -13.14 -4.73 14.54
N GLY A 125 -13.67 -4.03 15.55
CA GLY A 125 -13.18 -2.70 15.94
C GLY A 125 -11.68 -2.74 16.24
N LYS A 126 -11.23 -3.70 17.02
CA LYS A 126 -9.81 -3.90 17.38
C LYS A 126 -8.91 -4.12 16.17
N LEU A 127 -9.33 -4.97 15.20
CA LEU A 127 -8.56 -5.19 13.98
C LEU A 127 -8.51 -3.94 13.12
N CYS A 128 -9.65 -3.26 12.98
CA CYS A 128 -9.75 -2.04 12.18
C CYS A 128 -8.89 -0.91 12.77
N ALA A 129 -8.93 -0.71 14.09
CA ALA A 129 -8.07 0.25 14.79
C ALA A 129 -6.58 -0.05 14.56
N ARG A 130 -6.16 -1.32 14.73
CA ARG A 130 -4.78 -1.73 14.39
C ARG A 130 -4.41 -1.44 12.95
N TRP A 131 -5.34 -1.67 12.03
CA TRP A 131 -5.07 -1.38 10.62
C TRP A 131 -4.92 0.10 10.34
N TYR A 132 -5.73 0.96 11.01
CA TYR A 132 -5.60 2.40 10.89
C TYR A 132 -4.28 2.93 11.42
N ASN A 133 -3.71 2.34 12.46
CA ASN A 133 -2.39 2.72 12.99
C ASN A 133 -1.32 2.71 11.87
N ILE A 134 -1.33 1.71 10.97
CA ILE A 134 -0.42 1.64 9.82
C ILE A 134 -1.03 2.31 8.59
N GLY A 135 -2.30 2.08 8.33
CA GLY A 135 -3.01 2.57 7.15
C GLY A 135 -3.09 4.09 7.06
N ALA A 136 -3.03 4.79 8.19
CA ALA A 136 -2.92 6.24 8.23
C ALA A 136 -1.65 6.76 7.54
N PHE A 137 -0.61 5.93 7.42
CA PHE A 137 0.64 6.26 6.75
C PHE A 137 0.71 5.76 5.30
N TYR A 138 -0.25 4.96 4.84
CA TYR A 138 -0.27 4.58 3.43
C TYR A 138 -0.37 5.82 2.54
N PRO A 139 0.40 5.90 1.44
CA PRO A 139 0.21 6.95 0.43
C PRO A 139 -1.24 6.98 -0.03
N PHE A 140 -1.76 5.89 -0.56
CA PHE A 140 -3.19 5.71 -0.84
C PHE A 140 -3.89 5.12 0.39
N CYS A 141 -4.68 5.95 1.07
CA CYS A 141 -5.38 5.61 2.32
C CYS A 141 -6.89 5.52 2.04
N ARG A 142 -7.44 4.32 2.15
CA ARG A 142 -8.87 4.05 1.91
C ARG A 142 -9.36 2.91 2.81
N ASN A 143 -10.43 3.17 3.56
CA ASN A 143 -11.25 2.11 4.13
C ASN A 143 -12.22 1.60 3.06
N HIS A 144 -12.24 0.31 2.81
CA HIS A 144 -13.08 -0.30 1.78
C HIS A 144 -13.36 -1.76 2.08
N ASN A 145 -14.61 -2.20 1.84
CA ASN A 145 -15.01 -3.58 2.00
C ASN A 145 -16.01 -4.05 0.93
N SER A 146 -16.23 -5.35 0.90
CA SER A 146 -17.19 -5.98 -0.01
C SER A 146 -18.63 -5.69 0.40
N LYS A 147 -19.56 -5.73 -0.57
CA LYS A 147 -21.00 -5.52 -0.33
C LYS A 147 -21.60 -6.46 0.71
N LYS A 148 -21.00 -7.64 0.91
CA LYS A 148 -21.51 -8.66 1.85
C LYS A 148 -20.95 -8.52 3.27
N ALA A 149 -19.92 -7.67 3.46
CA ALA A 149 -19.31 -7.44 4.78
C ALA A 149 -20.16 -6.48 5.62
N ILE A 150 -19.94 -6.51 6.94
CA ILE A 150 -20.53 -5.54 7.86
C ILE A 150 -19.93 -4.15 7.63
N ASN A 151 -20.60 -3.12 8.12
CA ASN A 151 -20.09 -1.76 8.05
C ASN A 151 -18.75 -1.62 8.79
N GLN A 152 -17.82 -0.88 8.18
CA GLN A 152 -16.49 -0.59 8.72
C GLN A 152 -16.30 0.91 9.01
N TYR A 153 -17.37 1.67 9.14
CA TYR A 153 -17.26 3.06 9.57
C TYR A 153 -16.70 3.12 11.00
N PRO A 154 -15.85 4.10 11.35
CA PRO A 154 -15.31 4.21 12.71
C PRO A 154 -16.39 4.13 13.79
N TRP A 155 -17.49 4.82 13.60
CA TRP A 155 -18.64 4.87 14.51
C TRP A 155 -19.54 3.62 14.49
N SER A 156 -19.25 2.61 13.69
CA SER A 156 -19.95 1.30 13.72
C SER A 156 -19.31 0.31 14.67
N PHE A 157 -18.21 0.67 15.30
CA PHE A 157 -17.48 -0.12 16.29
C PHE A 157 -17.72 0.39 17.72
N ASP A 158 -17.03 -0.20 18.67
CA ASP A 158 -16.99 0.27 20.05
C ASP A 158 -16.28 1.64 20.17
N GLU A 159 -16.58 2.37 21.24
CA GLU A 159 -16.06 3.73 21.48
C GLU A 159 -14.52 3.78 21.55
N GLU A 160 -13.88 2.75 22.10
CA GLU A 160 -12.42 2.67 22.18
C GLU A 160 -11.81 2.60 20.78
N SER A 161 -12.29 1.68 19.95
CA SER A 161 -11.86 1.53 18.55
C SER A 161 -12.13 2.79 17.72
N GLU A 162 -13.30 3.41 17.89
CA GLU A 162 -13.63 4.68 17.22
C GLU A 162 -12.64 5.79 17.57
N ASN A 163 -12.33 5.94 18.84
CA ASN A 163 -11.41 6.97 19.32
C ASN A 163 -9.99 6.77 18.80
N ILE A 164 -9.50 5.53 18.75
CA ILE A 164 -8.19 5.20 18.15
C ILE A 164 -8.17 5.58 16.66
N ILE A 165 -9.15 5.11 15.89
CA ILE A 165 -9.26 5.38 14.46
C ILE A 165 -9.32 6.90 14.19
N LYS A 166 -10.12 7.63 14.97
CA LYS A 166 -10.24 9.09 14.87
C LYS A 166 -8.90 9.78 15.12
N LYS A 167 -8.16 9.35 16.15
CA LYS A 167 -6.83 9.87 16.46
C LYS A 167 -5.87 9.68 15.30
N ASP A 168 -5.84 8.48 14.70
CA ASP A 168 -4.96 8.16 13.58
C ASP A 168 -5.28 8.98 12.32
N ILE A 169 -6.57 9.17 12.03
CA ILE A 169 -7.01 10.03 10.92
C ILE A 169 -6.58 11.48 11.15
N ILE A 170 -6.80 12.03 12.35
CA ILE A 170 -6.36 13.40 12.69
C ILE A 170 -4.85 13.52 12.57
N TYR A 171 -4.13 12.51 13.03
CA TYR A 171 -2.67 12.45 12.92
C TYR A 171 -2.21 12.48 11.46
N ARG A 172 -2.82 11.66 10.58
CA ARG A 172 -2.57 11.71 9.14
C ARG A 172 -2.78 13.13 8.58
N TYR A 173 -3.86 13.81 8.98
CA TYR A 173 -4.13 15.17 8.50
C TYR A 173 -3.01 16.15 8.89
N SER A 174 -2.41 16.00 10.05
CA SER A 174 -1.26 16.83 10.47
C SER A 174 -0.02 16.61 9.59
N LEU A 175 0.14 15.41 9.02
CA LEU A 175 1.28 15.01 8.19
C LEU A 175 1.06 15.20 6.68
N LEU A 176 -0.14 15.59 6.22
CA LEU A 176 -0.45 15.65 4.78
C LEU A 176 0.49 16.58 3.99
N ARG A 177 0.93 17.69 4.58
CA ARG A 177 1.91 18.58 3.93
C ARG A 177 3.23 17.88 3.69
N TYR A 178 3.71 17.13 4.68
CA TYR A 178 4.93 16.35 4.56
C TYR A 178 4.76 15.26 3.50
N PHE A 179 3.69 14.47 3.55
CA PHE A 179 3.40 13.42 2.58
C PHE A 179 3.36 13.95 1.16
N TYR A 180 2.64 15.06 0.96
CA TYR A 180 2.54 15.71 -0.35
C TYR A 180 3.91 16.16 -0.86
N SER A 181 4.71 16.81 0.00
CA SER A 181 6.04 17.31 -0.39
C SER A 181 6.97 16.16 -0.78
N GLN A 182 7.00 15.08 0.01
CA GLN A 182 7.84 13.91 -0.30
C GLN A 182 7.43 13.23 -1.60
N LEU A 183 6.14 12.97 -1.80
CA LEU A 183 5.62 12.37 -3.03
C LEU A 183 5.85 13.28 -4.25
N PHE A 184 5.74 14.59 -4.07
CA PHE A 184 6.02 15.55 -5.12
C PHE A 184 7.51 15.54 -5.52
N LEU A 185 8.43 15.51 -4.56
CA LEU A 185 9.86 15.43 -4.82
C LEU A 185 10.25 14.13 -5.53
N ILE A 186 9.66 13.00 -5.13
CA ILE A 186 9.84 11.71 -5.80
C ILE A 186 9.39 11.81 -7.27
N SER A 187 8.22 12.39 -7.51
CA SER A 187 7.67 12.57 -8.87
C SER A 187 8.52 13.54 -9.71
N LEU A 188 9.02 14.63 -9.11
CA LEU A 188 9.84 15.63 -9.81
C LEU A 188 11.21 15.08 -10.19
N ASN A 189 11.83 14.35 -9.28
CA ASN A 189 13.19 13.81 -9.46
C ASN A 189 13.20 12.47 -10.20
N GLU A 190 12.03 11.87 -10.44
CA GLU A 190 11.86 10.52 -11.03
C GLU A 190 12.64 9.44 -10.27
N LYS A 191 12.83 9.61 -8.96
CA LYS A 191 13.58 8.68 -8.09
C LYS A 191 13.14 8.78 -6.63
N GLY A 192 13.43 7.74 -5.86
CA GLY A 192 13.13 7.62 -4.44
C GLY A 192 11.89 6.78 -4.17
N SER A 193 11.66 6.54 -2.90
CA SER A 193 10.53 5.77 -2.38
C SER A 193 9.94 6.51 -1.19
N PHE A 194 8.61 6.48 -1.06
CA PHE A 194 7.90 7.15 0.03
C PHE A 194 7.71 6.24 1.25
N PHE A 195 7.18 5.05 1.03
CA PHE A 195 6.93 4.03 2.05
C PHE A 195 7.93 2.91 1.83
N LYS A 196 8.94 2.81 2.68
CA LYS A 196 10.14 2.02 2.40
C LYS A 196 10.74 1.39 3.65
N PRO A 197 11.50 0.29 3.53
CA PRO A 197 12.24 -0.28 4.64
C PRO A 197 13.37 0.64 5.07
N VAL A 198 13.74 0.56 6.35
CA VAL A 198 14.78 1.41 6.97
C VAL A 198 16.13 1.30 6.28
N MET A 199 16.49 0.13 5.76
CA MET A 199 17.77 -0.10 5.06
C MET A 199 17.96 0.77 3.82
N PHE A 200 16.91 1.41 3.29
CA PHE A 200 17.03 2.33 2.15
C PHE A 200 17.63 3.68 2.57
N GLU A 201 17.44 4.08 3.82
CA GLU A 201 18.07 5.30 4.39
C GLU A 201 19.38 4.99 5.09
N PHE A 202 19.49 3.81 5.70
CA PHE A 202 20.66 3.42 6.51
C PHE A 202 21.31 2.13 5.97
N PRO A 203 21.80 2.09 4.71
CA PRO A 203 22.30 0.87 4.09
C PRO A 203 23.58 0.30 4.71
N ASN A 204 24.32 1.12 5.45
CA ASN A 204 25.57 0.71 6.09
C ASN A 204 25.40 0.26 7.56
N ASP A 205 24.18 0.34 8.10
CA ASP A 205 23.89 -0.06 9.46
C ASP A 205 23.21 -1.44 9.47
N ILE A 206 23.81 -2.40 10.19
CA ILE A 206 23.33 -3.79 10.23
C ILE A 206 21.91 -3.88 10.80
N TYR A 207 21.56 -3.06 11.78
CA TYR A 207 20.25 -3.08 12.43
C TYR A 207 19.13 -2.57 11.52
N SER A 208 19.46 -1.93 10.41
CA SER A 208 18.47 -1.50 9.41
C SER A 208 17.86 -2.67 8.63
N TYR A 209 18.50 -3.83 8.65
CA TYR A 209 18.08 -5.05 7.97
C TYR A 209 17.29 -6.02 8.85
N GLU A 210 17.14 -5.68 10.14
CA GLU A 210 16.33 -6.45 11.08
C GLU A 210 14.90 -5.92 11.09
N ASP A 211 13.92 -6.78 11.37
CA ASP A 211 12.50 -6.42 11.50
C ASP A 211 11.95 -5.56 10.35
N ILE A 212 12.25 -5.92 9.10
CA ILE A 212 12.03 -5.10 7.91
C ILE A 212 10.57 -4.65 7.77
N GLU A 213 9.59 -5.55 8.01
CA GLU A 213 8.18 -5.21 7.94
C GLU A 213 7.68 -4.40 9.14
N SER A 214 8.42 -4.44 10.26
CA SER A 214 8.03 -3.75 11.48
C SER A 214 8.64 -2.35 11.60
N LYS A 215 9.71 -2.03 10.86
CA LYS A 215 10.37 -0.72 10.84
C LYS A 215 10.21 -0.07 9.47
N ILE A 216 9.44 0.98 9.40
CA ILE A 216 9.00 1.57 8.12
C ILE A 216 9.38 3.04 8.07
N MET A 217 10.11 3.43 7.05
CA MET A 217 10.37 4.83 6.75
C MET A 217 9.27 5.43 5.89
N ILE A 218 8.74 6.56 6.30
CA ILE A 218 7.82 7.40 5.55
C ILE A 218 8.56 8.64 5.06
N GLY A 219 8.90 8.65 3.78
CA GLY A 219 9.85 9.65 3.26
C GLY A 219 11.22 9.50 3.90
N GLU A 220 11.88 10.62 4.20
CA GLU A 220 13.25 10.66 4.73
C GLU A 220 13.32 10.93 6.24
N ALA A 221 12.20 11.37 6.86
CA ALA A 221 12.25 11.92 8.21
C ALA A 221 11.37 11.19 9.23
N ILE A 222 10.46 10.32 8.83
CA ILE A 222 9.54 9.66 9.78
C ILE A 222 9.84 8.16 9.79
N LEU A 223 10.13 7.62 10.95
CA LEU A 223 10.19 6.18 11.21
C LEU A 223 8.97 5.77 12.02
N ILE A 224 8.28 4.74 11.58
CA ILE A 224 7.21 4.10 12.33
C ILE A 224 7.59 2.65 12.65
N CYS A 225 7.22 2.20 13.86
CA CYS A 225 7.41 0.83 14.30
C CYS A 225 6.05 0.16 14.48
N ALA A 226 5.85 -0.97 13.82
CA ALA A 226 4.62 -1.72 13.81
C ALA A 226 4.74 -3.01 14.61
N PHE A 227 3.73 -3.29 15.45
CA PHE A 227 3.61 -4.52 16.21
C PHE A 227 2.47 -5.36 15.63
N PHE A 228 2.75 -6.62 15.29
CA PHE A 228 1.77 -7.50 14.63
C PHE A 228 1.18 -8.55 15.55
N ASP A 229 1.89 -8.92 16.62
CA ASP A 229 1.49 -10.00 17.49
C ASP A 229 0.32 -9.61 18.40
N ASN A 230 -0.58 -10.59 18.60
CA ASN A 230 -1.72 -10.44 19.51
C ASN A 230 -1.31 -10.57 21.00
N GLU A 231 -0.06 -10.96 21.25
CA GLU A 231 0.46 -11.15 22.59
C GLU A 231 1.09 -9.85 23.09
N GLU A 232 0.86 -9.55 24.36
CA GLU A 232 1.36 -8.38 25.09
C GLU A 232 2.88 -8.49 25.37
N ASN A 233 3.64 -8.93 24.37
CA ASN A 233 5.09 -9.02 24.54
C ASN A 233 5.71 -7.69 24.13
N ASP A 234 6.38 -7.06 25.05
CA ASP A 234 7.28 -5.95 24.79
C ASP A 234 8.29 -6.38 23.73
N LYS A 235 8.24 -5.74 22.57
CA LYS A 235 9.22 -5.96 21.52
C LYS A 235 10.18 -4.79 21.52
N ASP A 236 11.43 -5.06 21.79
CA ASP A 236 12.50 -4.07 21.66
C ASP A 236 12.89 -3.92 20.19
N PHE A 237 12.85 -2.71 19.68
CA PHE A 237 13.39 -2.39 18.36
C PHE A 237 14.78 -1.79 18.50
N ILE A 238 15.73 -2.33 17.75
CA ILE A 238 17.06 -1.73 17.62
C ILE A 238 17.03 -0.80 16.41
N PHE A 239 17.43 0.45 16.65
CA PHE A 239 17.42 1.50 15.63
C PHE A 239 18.83 1.71 15.06
N PRO A 240 18.91 2.15 13.80
CA PRO A 240 20.17 2.59 13.22
C PRO A 240 20.78 3.74 14.04
N ASN A 241 22.11 3.87 13.98
CA ASN A 241 22.82 4.93 14.71
C ASN A 241 22.51 6.30 14.10
N SER A 242 21.49 6.96 14.63
CA SER A 242 21.03 8.30 14.25
C SER A 242 20.31 8.97 15.42
N ASN A 243 20.08 10.26 15.32
CA ASN A 243 19.32 11.01 16.31
C ASN A 243 17.83 10.92 16.00
N PHE A 244 17.11 10.06 16.70
CA PHE A 244 15.66 9.93 16.60
C PHE A 244 14.97 10.70 17.73
N ASN A 245 13.90 11.41 17.41
CA ASN A 245 13.03 12.06 18.38
C ASN A 245 11.62 11.48 18.30
N LEU A 246 11.04 11.17 19.45
CA LEU A 246 9.63 10.74 19.50
C LEU A 246 8.69 11.87 19.12
N TYR A 247 7.74 11.55 18.27
CA TYR A 247 6.70 12.49 17.86
C TYR A 247 5.32 12.03 18.37
N PRO A 248 4.45 12.92 18.88
CA PRO A 248 4.63 14.37 19.01
C PRO A 248 5.24 14.85 20.33
N SER A 249 5.52 13.96 21.28
CA SER A 249 5.76 14.36 22.68
C SER A 249 7.20 14.69 23.04
N GLY A 250 8.19 14.26 22.26
CA GLY A 250 9.60 14.35 22.65
C GLY A 250 9.95 13.53 23.90
N GLN A 251 9.08 12.64 24.38
CA GLN A 251 9.26 11.81 25.58
C GLN A 251 9.77 10.42 25.25
N ASN A 252 10.44 9.81 26.23
CA ASN A 252 10.92 8.43 26.13
C ASN A 252 9.78 7.43 26.00
N ILE A 253 10.04 6.40 25.24
CA ILE A 253 9.16 5.32 24.84
C ILE A 253 8.67 4.53 26.06
N VAL A 254 7.37 4.41 26.27
CA VAL A 254 6.77 3.42 27.15
C VAL A 254 5.42 2.98 26.58
N ASN A 255 5.32 1.69 26.22
CA ASN A 255 4.11 0.92 25.91
C ASN A 255 3.04 1.53 24.99
N TYR A 256 3.26 1.51 23.67
CA TYR A 256 2.22 1.78 22.67
C TYR A 256 2.28 0.76 21.53
N SER A 257 1.12 0.50 20.93
CA SER A 257 0.96 -0.40 19.77
C SER A 257 1.54 0.16 18.46
N LEU A 258 1.94 1.41 18.44
CA LEU A 258 2.63 2.09 17.34
C LEU A 258 3.50 3.21 17.89
N GLU A 259 4.77 3.21 17.52
CA GLU A 259 5.69 4.30 17.83
C GLU A 259 6.12 5.04 16.57
N ILE A 260 6.13 6.35 16.65
CA ILE A 260 6.50 7.23 15.57
C ILE A 260 7.69 8.05 16.00
N MET A 261 8.74 7.99 15.20
CA MET A 261 9.97 8.74 15.44
C MET A 261 10.27 9.66 14.28
N LEU A 262 10.78 10.84 14.61
CA LEU A 262 11.35 11.78 13.63
C LEU A 262 12.87 11.74 13.71
N ILE A 263 13.51 11.72 12.54
CA ILE A 263 14.95 11.87 12.37
C ILE A 263 15.29 13.36 12.36
#